data_f3b46339b8a66e919e405069bcd49d62
#
_entry.id   f3b46339b8a66e919e405069bcd49d62
#
_cell.length_a   1.000
_cell.length_b   1.000
_cell.length_c   1.000
_cell.angle_alpha   90.00
_cell.angle_beta   90.00
_cell.angle_gamma   90.00
#
_symmetry.space_group_name_H-M   'P 1'
#
loop_
_entity.id
_entity.type
_entity.pdbx_description
1 polymer ?
#
loop_
_entity_poly.entity_id
_entity_poly.type
_entity_poly.pdbx_seq_one_letter_code
_entity_poly.pdbx_strand_id
1 'polypeptide(L)'
;MTTIPAIRPAIAKKSTSIAKPKAYQSVNPFNGKPIKTFDELTDVQLETAIKKAETSFKTWKKKTFAERSVIVAKAAALMHARADEFARPVTLEMGKRFDEARGEVALSANIIAYYAQNAERFLAPQNLNPDSGEAVIESAPFGVLFGVQPWNFPYYQLARFAAPNLMAGNVVMVKHAGCVPQCAIAFEKLWREAGAPAGAYTNLLISHDQVNRVIDDPRIKGVALTGGVDAARRVAARAGQNVKKTTMELGGSDAFIVLADADLDKTVAWAVWAKMNNAGQCCVAGKRFIVAEELADRFLERFQAALSALKPGNPWMPRPRSPRYPRKRR
;
A
#
# COMPACT_ATOMS: atom_id res chain seq x y z
N MET A 1 -11.55 -40.94 12.72
CA MET A 1 -11.42 -39.79 11.82
C MET A 1 -12.80 -39.49 11.26
N THR A 2 -13.48 -38.51 11.83
CA THR A 2 -14.87 -38.16 11.46
C THR A 2 -14.80 -36.92 10.55
N THR A 3 -15.12 -37.11 9.28
CA THR A 3 -15.14 -36.03 8.29
C THR A 3 -16.39 -35.16 8.46
N ILE A 4 -16.20 -33.88 8.71
CA ILE A 4 -17.28 -32.88 8.74
C ILE A 4 -17.61 -32.49 7.29
N PRO A 5 -18.87 -32.56 6.84
CA PRO A 5 -19.24 -32.17 5.50
C PRO A 5 -19.21 -30.63 5.35
N ALA A 6 -18.58 -30.16 4.25
CA ALA A 6 -18.53 -28.75 3.90
C ALA A 6 -19.91 -28.24 3.44
N ILE A 7 -20.50 -27.32 4.20
CA ILE A 7 -21.71 -26.59 3.80
C ILE A 7 -21.29 -25.50 2.77
N ARG A 8 -21.66 -25.70 1.51
CA ARG A 8 -21.59 -24.64 0.49
C ARG A 8 -22.86 -23.80 0.53
N PRO A 9 -22.80 -22.50 0.76
CA PRO A 9 -23.96 -21.66 0.58
C PRO A 9 -24.29 -21.49 -0.90
N ALA A 10 -25.53 -21.74 -1.28
CA ALA A 10 -26.03 -21.47 -2.62
C ALA A 10 -26.11 -19.94 -2.84
N ILE A 11 -25.24 -19.41 -3.69
CA ILE A 11 -25.31 -18.01 -4.11
C ILE A 11 -26.35 -17.87 -5.22
N ALA A 12 -27.53 -17.37 -4.87
CA ALA A 12 -28.55 -17.00 -5.84
C ALA A 12 -28.03 -15.87 -6.75
N LYS A 13 -27.92 -16.13 -8.05
CA LYS A 13 -27.61 -15.12 -9.07
C LYS A 13 -28.81 -14.18 -9.22
N LYS A 14 -28.78 -13.01 -8.56
CA LYS A 14 -29.64 -11.89 -8.95
C LYS A 14 -29.00 -11.19 -10.14
N SER A 15 -29.65 -11.28 -11.29
CA SER A 15 -29.42 -10.42 -12.45
C SER A 15 -29.71 -8.98 -12.05
N THR A 16 -28.70 -8.14 -11.92
CA THR A 16 -28.87 -6.70 -11.72
C THR A 16 -28.46 -5.96 -12.98
N SER A 17 -29.37 -5.13 -13.47
CA SER A 17 -29.15 -4.14 -14.51
C SER A 17 -27.83 -3.42 -14.34
N ILE A 18 -27.07 -3.22 -15.43
CA ILE A 18 -25.81 -2.47 -15.47
C ILE A 18 -26.12 -1.03 -15.04
N ALA A 19 -25.98 -0.74 -13.77
CA ALA A 19 -26.02 0.62 -13.25
C ALA A 19 -24.80 1.37 -13.82
N LYS A 20 -24.99 2.63 -14.23
CA LYS A 20 -23.92 3.56 -14.62
C LYS A 20 -22.80 3.51 -13.55
N PRO A 21 -21.51 3.57 -13.96
CA PRO A 21 -20.41 3.55 -13.01
C PRO A 21 -20.67 4.58 -11.93
N LYS A 22 -20.67 4.12 -10.68
CA LYS A 22 -20.83 5.02 -9.55
C LYS A 22 -19.56 5.86 -9.44
N ALA A 23 -19.71 7.16 -9.42
CA ALA A 23 -18.64 8.08 -9.06
C ALA A 23 -17.92 7.60 -7.79
N TYR A 24 -16.64 7.90 -7.64
CA TYR A 24 -15.88 7.58 -6.44
C TYR A 24 -16.57 8.23 -5.24
N GLN A 25 -16.87 7.44 -4.24
CA GLN A 25 -17.53 7.94 -3.03
C GLN A 25 -16.73 7.58 -1.79
N SER A 26 -16.35 8.60 -1.03
CA SER A 26 -15.81 8.44 0.31
C SER A 26 -16.99 8.24 1.27
N VAL A 27 -16.97 7.13 2.02
CA VAL A 27 -18.00 6.79 3.00
C VAL A 27 -17.33 6.50 4.34
N ASN A 28 -17.85 7.08 5.42
CA ASN A 28 -17.32 6.80 6.75
C ASN A 28 -17.80 5.41 7.23
N PRO A 29 -16.91 4.42 7.36
CA PRO A 29 -17.30 3.06 7.74
C PRO A 29 -17.81 2.94 9.18
N PHE A 30 -17.52 3.93 10.04
CA PHE A 30 -18.01 3.94 11.42
C PHE A 30 -19.53 4.20 11.52
N ASN A 31 -20.08 5.01 10.62
CA ASN A 31 -21.49 5.39 10.66
C ASN A 31 -22.24 5.20 9.33
N GLY A 32 -21.57 4.71 8.28
CA GLY A 32 -22.16 4.47 6.96
C GLY A 32 -22.49 5.74 6.17
N LYS A 33 -22.15 6.94 6.67
CA LYS A 33 -22.54 8.19 6.02
C LYS A 33 -21.57 8.54 4.88
N PRO A 34 -22.09 8.94 3.70
CA PRO A 34 -21.29 9.52 2.66
C PRO A 34 -20.58 10.81 3.14
N ILE A 35 -19.30 10.95 2.79
CA ILE A 35 -18.49 12.13 3.13
C ILE A 35 -18.37 13.02 1.91
N LYS A 36 -17.94 12.46 0.78
CA LYS A 36 -17.68 13.21 -0.44
C LYS A 36 -17.72 12.28 -1.66
N THR A 37 -18.19 12.83 -2.78
CA THR A 37 -18.19 12.18 -4.08
C THR A 37 -17.17 12.84 -4.99
N PHE A 38 -16.54 12.07 -5.87
CA PHE A 38 -15.54 12.53 -6.83
C PHE A 38 -15.88 11.94 -8.19
N ASP A 39 -15.75 12.74 -9.23
CA ASP A 39 -15.97 12.29 -10.60
C ASP A 39 -14.81 11.39 -11.06
N GLU A 40 -15.13 10.38 -11.85
CA GLU A 40 -14.14 9.62 -12.60
C GLU A 40 -13.59 10.49 -13.74
N LEU A 41 -12.32 10.29 -14.08
CA LEU A 41 -11.72 10.93 -15.24
C LEU A 41 -12.43 10.47 -16.52
N THR A 42 -12.74 11.42 -17.39
CA THR A 42 -13.12 11.10 -18.75
C THR A 42 -11.96 10.48 -19.52
N ASP A 43 -12.24 9.82 -20.63
CA ASP A 43 -11.20 9.24 -21.48
C ASP A 43 -10.21 10.28 -22.01
N VAL A 44 -10.68 11.49 -22.30
CA VAL A 44 -9.85 12.64 -22.73
C VAL A 44 -8.93 13.10 -21.61
N GLN A 45 -9.44 13.15 -20.38
CA GLN A 45 -8.64 13.51 -19.20
C GLN A 45 -7.59 12.43 -18.90
N LEU A 46 -7.96 11.15 -19.03
CA LEU A 46 -7.02 10.03 -18.86
C LEU A 46 -5.91 10.10 -19.90
N GLU A 47 -6.22 10.31 -21.19
CA GLU A 47 -5.21 10.48 -22.25
C GLU A 47 -4.29 11.66 -21.96
N THR A 48 -4.83 12.77 -21.51
CA THR A 48 -4.06 13.95 -21.10
C THR A 48 -3.11 13.63 -19.94
N ALA A 49 -3.57 12.86 -18.95
CA ALA A 49 -2.76 12.44 -17.81
C ALA A 49 -1.60 11.52 -18.24
N ILE A 50 -1.84 10.55 -19.13
CA ILE A 50 -0.80 9.66 -19.66
C ILE A 50 0.23 10.45 -20.45
N LYS A 51 -0.18 11.33 -21.35
CA LYS A 51 0.72 12.20 -22.13
C LYS A 51 1.58 13.09 -21.21
N LYS A 52 0.99 13.61 -20.15
CA LYS A 52 1.70 14.44 -19.16
C LYS A 52 2.75 13.63 -18.40
N ALA A 53 2.43 12.39 -17.99
CA ALA A 53 3.37 11.49 -17.34
C ALA A 53 4.53 11.15 -18.27
N GLU A 54 4.27 10.80 -19.54
CA GLU A 54 5.30 10.55 -20.53
C GLU A 54 6.25 11.76 -20.74
N THR A 55 5.67 12.96 -20.84
CA THR A 55 6.43 14.19 -20.98
C THR A 55 7.29 14.45 -19.73
N SER A 56 6.70 14.27 -18.54
CA SER A 56 7.42 14.42 -17.27
C SER A 56 8.59 13.43 -17.16
N PHE A 57 8.42 12.20 -17.62
CA PHE A 57 9.50 11.22 -17.64
C PHE A 57 10.73 11.68 -18.43
N LYS A 58 10.53 12.33 -19.57
CA LYS A 58 11.65 12.81 -20.43
C LYS A 58 12.57 13.79 -19.70
N THR A 59 12.05 14.55 -18.76
CA THR A 59 12.81 15.51 -17.94
C THR A 59 13.24 14.91 -16.60
N TRP A 60 12.35 14.16 -15.94
CA TRP A 60 12.61 13.56 -14.64
C TRP A 60 13.79 12.57 -14.67
N LYS A 61 13.87 11.73 -15.68
CA LYS A 61 14.96 10.75 -15.84
C LYS A 61 16.34 11.39 -15.98
N LYS A 62 16.42 12.67 -16.41
CA LYS A 62 17.69 13.39 -16.59
C LYS A 62 18.20 14.04 -15.30
N LYS A 63 17.36 14.12 -14.26
CA LYS A 63 17.75 14.63 -12.95
C LYS A 63 18.75 13.69 -12.28
N THR A 64 19.73 14.23 -11.61
CA THR A 64 20.66 13.48 -10.77
C THR A 64 19.95 12.87 -9.55
N PHE A 65 20.59 11.92 -8.88
CA PHE A 65 20.08 11.38 -7.61
C PHE A 65 19.92 12.49 -6.56
N ALA A 66 20.89 13.41 -6.48
CA ALA A 66 20.83 14.54 -5.56
C ALA A 66 19.60 15.44 -5.80
N GLU A 67 19.34 15.82 -7.06
CA GLU A 67 18.16 16.63 -7.41
C GLU A 67 16.83 15.95 -7.10
N ARG A 68 16.72 14.64 -7.36
CA ARG A 68 15.53 13.85 -6.99
C ARG A 68 15.40 13.72 -5.49
N SER A 69 16.52 13.48 -4.77
CA SER A 69 16.55 13.33 -3.32
C SER A 69 16.02 14.57 -2.60
N VAL A 70 16.37 15.78 -3.04
CA VAL A 70 15.83 17.03 -2.46
C VAL A 70 14.31 17.05 -2.49
N ILE A 71 13.69 16.68 -3.61
CA ILE A 71 12.23 16.66 -3.77
C ILE A 71 11.61 15.54 -2.91
N VAL A 72 12.18 14.35 -2.97
CA VAL A 72 11.67 13.18 -2.25
C VAL A 72 11.81 13.37 -0.73
N ALA A 73 12.94 13.90 -0.25
CA ALA A 73 13.13 14.22 1.17
C ALA A 73 12.16 15.32 1.65
N LYS A 74 11.88 16.32 0.82
CA LYS A 74 10.88 17.35 1.13
C LYS A 74 9.48 16.78 1.25
N ALA A 75 9.09 15.81 0.41
CA ALA A 75 7.83 15.10 0.56
C ALA A 75 7.72 14.38 1.91
N ALA A 76 8.79 13.69 2.34
CA ALA A 76 8.84 13.06 3.65
C ALA A 76 8.70 14.07 4.79
N ALA A 77 9.42 15.18 4.74
CA ALA A 77 9.37 16.24 5.75
C ALA A 77 7.96 16.87 5.85
N LEU A 78 7.33 17.18 4.72
CA LEU A 78 5.96 17.71 4.69
C LEU A 78 4.95 16.72 5.27
N MET A 79 5.10 15.43 4.96
CA MET A 79 4.22 14.39 5.48
C MET A 79 4.36 14.22 7.00
N HIS A 80 5.57 14.29 7.53
CA HIS A 80 5.83 14.30 8.97
C HIS A 80 5.24 15.54 9.66
N ALA A 81 5.51 16.72 9.12
CA ALA A 81 5.05 17.98 9.69
C ALA A 81 3.52 18.10 9.75
N ARG A 82 2.83 17.44 8.82
CA ARG A 82 1.36 17.49 8.66
C ARG A 82 0.70 16.15 8.99
N ALA A 83 1.26 15.38 9.93
CA ALA A 83 0.83 14.02 10.23
C ALA A 83 -0.69 13.91 10.51
N ASP A 84 -1.28 14.85 11.25
CA ASP A 84 -2.70 14.82 11.59
C ASP A 84 -3.60 15.12 10.37
N GLU A 85 -3.15 15.99 9.47
CA GLU A 85 -3.87 16.28 8.22
C GLU A 85 -3.94 15.03 7.35
N PHE A 86 -2.85 14.27 7.21
CA PHE A 86 -2.83 13.02 6.45
C PHE A 86 -3.53 11.87 7.18
N ALA A 87 -3.48 11.80 8.51
CA ALA A 87 -4.14 10.74 9.27
C ALA A 87 -5.68 10.83 9.24
N ARG A 88 -6.21 12.05 9.19
CA ARG A 88 -7.66 12.30 9.22
C ARG A 88 -8.42 11.58 8.10
N PRO A 89 -8.08 11.69 6.80
CA PRO A 89 -8.77 10.96 5.75
C PRO A 89 -8.63 9.44 5.89
N VAL A 90 -7.51 8.92 6.39
CA VAL A 90 -7.37 7.47 6.67
C VAL A 90 -8.44 7.00 7.66
N THR A 91 -8.61 7.70 8.77
CA THR A 91 -9.65 7.38 9.76
C THR A 91 -11.06 7.53 9.19
N LEU A 92 -11.30 8.57 8.40
CA LEU A 92 -12.62 8.84 7.83
C LEU A 92 -13.02 7.82 6.76
N GLU A 93 -12.09 7.41 5.90
CA GLU A 93 -12.39 6.61 4.70
C GLU A 93 -12.29 5.10 4.93
N MET A 94 -11.44 4.64 5.87
CA MET A 94 -11.28 3.21 6.12
C MET A 94 -11.45 2.78 7.58
N GLY A 95 -11.79 3.72 8.48
CA GLY A 95 -12.08 3.43 9.88
C GLY A 95 -10.88 3.07 10.74
N LYS A 96 -9.66 3.27 10.25
CA LYS A 96 -8.45 3.07 11.05
C LYS A 96 -8.46 4.02 12.24
N ARG A 97 -8.09 3.54 13.41
CA ARG A 97 -7.98 4.40 14.58
C ARG A 97 -6.99 5.54 14.30
N PHE A 98 -7.31 6.72 14.80
CA PHE A 98 -6.56 7.93 14.47
C PHE A 98 -5.08 7.84 14.91
N ASP A 99 -4.79 7.22 16.05
CA ASP A 99 -3.41 6.98 16.49
C ASP A 99 -2.65 5.98 15.60
N GLU A 100 -3.34 4.93 15.11
CA GLU A 100 -2.78 3.99 14.13
C GLU A 100 -2.60 4.67 12.75
N ALA A 101 -3.53 5.53 12.35
CA ALA A 101 -3.41 6.32 11.12
C ALA A 101 -2.20 7.26 11.17
N ARG A 102 -1.96 7.95 12.31
CA ARG A 102 -0.73 8.74 12.53
C ARG A 102 0.53 7.88 12.44
N GLY A 103 0.48 6.67 12.99
CA GLY A 103 1.58 5.70 12.89
C GLY A 103 1.87 5.30 11.44
N GLU A 104 0.84 5.09 10.64
CA GLU A 104 0.98 4.80 9.21
C GLU A 104 1.59 5.99 8.45
N VAL A 105 1.14 7.20 8.72
CA VAL A 105 1.69 8.44 8.12
C VAL A 105 3.19 8.56 8.45
N ALA A 106 3.57 8.37 9.70
CA ALA A 106 4.97 8.41 10.12
C ALA A 106 5.81 7.32 9.44
N LEU A 107 5.30 6.09 9.35
CA LEU A 107 5.97 5.00 8.64
C LEU A 107 6.14 5.33 7.15
N SER A 108 5.10 5.85 6.51
CA SER A 108 5.14 6.23 5.09
C SER A 108 6.17 7.32 4.83
N ALA A 109 6.21 8.35 5.67
CA ALA A 109 7.21 9.41 5.59
C ALA A 109 8.64 8.87 5.80
N ASN A 110 8.84 7.95 6.74
CA ASN A 110 10.14 7.29 6.95
C ASN A 110 10.59 6.48 5.74
N ILE A 111 9.67 5.78 5.07
CA ILE A 111 9.97 5.05 3.83
C ILE A 111 10.40 6.01 2.72
N ILE A 112 9.68 7.12 2.55
CA ILE A 112 10.04 8.14 1.55
C ILE A 112 11.43 8.71 1.85
N ALA A 113 11.72 9.06 3.12
CA ALA A 113 13.03 9.56 3.55
C ALA A 113 14.13 8.52 3.33
N TYR A 114 13.87 7.25 3.62
CA TYR A 114 14.83 6.18 3.44
C TYR A 114 15.30 6.04 1.98
N TYR A 115 14.37 6.07 1.03
CA TYR A 115 14.73 6.02 -0.39
C TYR A 115 15.41 7.30 -0.88
N ALA A 116 15.03 8.47 -0.36
CA ALA A 116 15.74 9.71 -0.65
C ALA A 116 17.24 9.63 -0.25
N GLN A 117 17.53 8.97 0.85
CA GLN A 117 18.89 8.88 1.41
C GLN A 117 19.74 7.74 0.81
N ASN A 118 19.11 6.67 0.33
CA ASN A 118 19.81 5.42 0.02
C ASN A 118 19.73 4.98 -1.44
N ALA A 119 18.88 5.59 -2.28
CA ALA A 119 18.62 5.09 -3.63
C ALA A 119 19.87 5.16 -4.53
N GLU A 120 20.72 6.17 -4.39
CA GLU A 120 21.96 6.27 -5.13
C GLU A 120 22.87 5.09 -4.86
N ARG A 121 23.05 4.72 -3.59
CA ARG A 121 23.85 3.56 -3.19
C ARG A 121 23.25 2.24 -3.69
N PHE A 122 21.92 2.09 -3.69
CA PHE A 122 21.26 0.87 -4.17
C PHE A 122 21.35 0.68 -5.68
N LEU A 123 21.45 1.76 -6.42
CA LEU A 123 21.47 1.76 -7.87
C LEU A 123 22.83 2.14 -8.44
N ALA A 124 23.87 2.14 -7.59
CA ALA A 124 25.25 2.38 -8.00
C ALA A 124 25.69 1.30 -9.02
N PRO A 125 26.48 1.67 -10.03
CA PRO A 125 27.06 0.71 -10.96
C PRO A 125 27.82 -0.38 -10.23
N GLN A 126 27.71 -1.62 -10.70
CA GLN A 126 28.43 -2.78 -10.16
C GLN A 126 29.43 -3.29 -11.19
N ASN A 127 30.72 -3.15 -10.87
CA ASN A 127 31.78 -3.73 -11.70
C ASN A 127 31.75 -5.25 -11.58
N LEU A 128 31.79 -5.91 -12.71
CA LEU A 128 32.00 -7.35 -12.82
C LEU A 128 33.49 -7.60 -13.09
N ASN A 129 33.99 -8.78 -12.73
CA ASN A 129 35.37 -9.19 -13.00
C ASN A 129 35.35 -10.29 -14.06
N PRO A 130 35.24 -9.95 -15.37
CA PRO A 130 35.36 -10.93 -16.45
C PRO A 130 36.79 -11.36 -16.60
N ASP A 131 37.03 -12.52 -17.25
CA ASP A 131 38.40 -13.02 -17.56
C ASP A 131 39.17 -12.08 -18.49
N SER A 132 38.46 -11.27 -19.27
CA SER A 132 39.06 -10.25 -20.16
C SER A 132 38.11 -9.06 -20.34
N GLY A 133 38.70 -7.84 -20.47
CA GLY A 133 37.95 -6.60 -20.65
C GLY A 133 37.30 -6.05 -19.37
N GLU A 134 36.39 -5.10 -19.55
CA GLU A 134 35.63 -4.48 -18.48
C GLU A 134 34.13 -4.77 -18.67
N ALA A 135 33.41 -5.06 -17.59
CA ALA A 135 31.97 -5.24 -17.62
C ALA A 135 31.32 -4.56 -16.39
N VAL A 136 30.22 -3.87 -16.62
CA VAL A 136 29.50 -3.12 -15.59
C VAL A 136 28.01 -3.39 -15.70
N ILE A 137 27.35 -3.58 -14.54
CA ILE A 137 25.88 -3.57 -14.46
C ILE A 137 25.44 -2.16 -14.09
N GLU A 138 24.64 -1.54 -14.95
CA GLU A 138 24.07 -0.23 -14.71
C GLU A 138 22.55 -0.31 -14.56
N SER A 139 22.00 0.53 -13.68
CA SER A 139 20.55 0.68 -13.47
C SER A 139 20.03 1.88 -14.25
N ALA A 140 18.97 1.68 -15.05
CA ALA A 140 18.32 2.74 -15.82
C ALA A 140 16.81 2.79 -15.53
N PRO A 141 16.18 3.99 -15.57
CA PRO A 141 14.74 4.11 -15.36
C PRO A 141 13.95 3.46 -16.51
N PHE A 142 12.91 2.75 -16.15
CA PHE A 142 12.02 2.04 -17.10
C PHE A 142 11.13 2.98 -17.90
N GLY A 143 10.56 4.00 -17.22
CA GLY A 143 9.59 4.90 -17.85
C GLY A 143 8.43 5.29 -16.94
N VAL A 144 7.23 5.32 -17.52
CA VAL A 144 5.98 5.49 -16.77
C VAL A 144 5.55 4.14 -16.21
N LEU A 145 5.38 4.06 -14.90
CA LEU A 145 4.92 2.87 -14.21
C LEU A 145 3.50 3.06 -13.67
N PHE A 146 2.69 2.02 -13.74
CA PHE A 146 1.33 2.06 -13.25
C PHE A 146 1.17 1.20 -11.99
N GLY A 147 0.64 1.79 -10.91
CA GLY A 147 0.36 1.12 -9.65
C GLY A 147 -1.14 1.01 -9.37
N VAL A 148 -1.62 -0.20 -9.04
CA VAL A 148 -2.97 -0.43 -8.52
C VAL A 148 -2.84 -0.76 -7.03
N GLN A 149 -3.40 0.09 -6.16
CA GLN A 149 -3.12 0.07 -4.73
C GLN A 149 -4.38 -0.14 -3.87
N PRO A 150 -4.27 -0.89 -2.76
CA PRO A 150 -5.39 -1.24 -1.89
C PRO A 150 -5.66 -0.16 -0.84
N TRP A 151 -6.74 -0.34 -0.08
CA TRP A 151 -7.27 0.61 0.87
C TRP A 151 -6.77 0.44 2.32
N ASN A 152 -6.18 -0.70 2.67
CA ASN A 152 -5.94 -1.06 4.08
C ASN A 152 -4.79 -0.29 4.75
N PHE A 153 -3.81 0.14 3.98
CA PHE A 153 -2.75 1.06 4.39
C PHE A 153 -2.55 2.11 3.28
N PRO A 154 -3.46 3.12 3.18
CA PRO A 154 -3.53 4.00 2.02
C PRO A 154 -2.22 4.68 1.67
N TYR A 155 -1.52 5.27 2.64
CA TYR A 155 -0.27 5.97 2.35
C TYR A 155 0.96 5.05 2.32
N TYR A 156 0.99 4.02 3.16
CA TYR A 156 2.09 3.07 3.17
C TYR A 156 2.27 2.39 1.81
N GLN A 157 1.18 1.96 1.19
CA GLN A 157 1.23 1.30 -0.11
C GLN A 157 1.67 2.26 -1.22
N LEU A 158 1.23 3.52 -1.15
CA LEU A 158 1.67 4.55 -2.10
C LEU A 158 3.16 4.90 -1.91
N ALA A 159 3.62 5.05 -0.67
CA ALA A 159 4.99 5.42 -0.37
C ALA A 159 6.00 4.36 -0.84
N ARG A 160 5.73 3.07 -0.55
CA ARG A 160 6.62 1.97 -0.95
C ARG A 160 6.64 1.72 -2.45
N PHE A 161 5.62 2.14 -3.19
CA PHE A 161 5.61 2.10 -4.65
C PHE A 161 6.26 3.36 -5.25
N ALA A 162 5.86 4.55 -4.81
CA ALA A 162 6.25 5.80 -5.44
C ALA A 162 7.71 6.19 -5.13
N ALA A 163 8.14 6.13 -3.88
CA ALA A 163 9.44 6.66 -3.48
C ALA A 163 10.63 5.98 -4.18
N PRO A 164 10.76 4.65 -4.19
CA PRO A 164 11.86 3.99 -4.89
C PRO A 164 11.82 4.24 -6.40
N ASN A 165 10.63 4.24 -7.01
CA ASN A 165 10.49 4.44 -8.43
C ASN A 165 10.83 5.87 -8.86
N LEU A 166 10.40 6.87 -8.11
CA LEU A 166 10.77 8.27 -8.36
C LEU A 166 12.28 8.48 -8.18
N MET A 167 12.89 7.89 -7.14
CA MET A 167 14.34 7.96 -6.95
C MET A 167 15.12 7.23 -8.04
N ALA A 168 14.60 6.14 -8.60
CA ALA A 168 15.20 5.45 -9.76
C ALA A 168 15.04 6.23 -11.07
N GLY A 169 14.32 7.36 -11.08
CA GLY A 169 14.11 8.19 -12.27
C GLY A 169 12.87 7.81 -13.09
N ASN A 170 12.06 6.87 -12.61
CA ASN A 170 10.75 6.59 -13.19
C ASN A 170 9.73 7.66 -12.79
N VAL A 171 8.62 7.74 -13.51
CA VAL A 171 7.42 8.45 -13.08
C VAL A 171 6.29 7.46 -12.84
N VAL A 172 5.36 7.79 -11.96
CA VAL A 172 4.34 6.85 -11.51
C VAL A 172 2.92 7.40 -11.68
N MET A 173 2.04 6.55 -12.18
CA MET A 173 0.59 6.77 -12.20
C MET A 173 -0.06 5.74 -11.29
N VAL A 174 -1.04 6.15 -10.50
CA VAL A 174 -1.63 5.27 -9.49
C VAL A 174 -3.15 5.31 -9.55
N LYS A 175 -3.77 4.13 -9.65
CA LYS A 175 -5.16 3.94 -9.31
C LYS A 175 -5.27 3.39 -7.89
N HIS A 176 -5.70 4.21 -6.97
CA HIS A 176 -5.95 3.77 -5.60
C HIS A 176 -7.34 3.12 -5.45
N ALA A 177 -7.56 2.42 -4.34
CA ALA A 177 -8.87 1.83 -4.05
C ALA A 177 -9.96 2.91 -3.98
N GLY A 178 -11.14 2.57 -4.52
CA GLY A 178 -12.23 3.53 -4.67
C GLY A 178 -12.85 4.05 -3.36
N CYS A 179 -12.57 3.38 -2.24
CA CYS A 179 -13.07 3.80 -0.91
C CYS A 179 -12.15 4.81 -0.18
N VAL A 180 -10.93 5.09 -0.72
CA VAL A 180 -9.97 6.02 -0.10
C VAL A 180 -9.51 7.14 -1.05
N PRO A 181 -10.43 7.81 -1.76
CA PRO A 181 -10.07 8.82 -2.76
C PRO A 181 -9.44 10.06 -2.15
N GLN A 182 -9.81 10.48 -0.93
CA GLN A 182 -9.20 11.64 -0.28
C GLN A 182 -7.74 11.37 0.07
N CYS A 183 -7.41 10.15 0.54
CA CYS A 183 -6.03 9.74 0.76
C CYS A 183 -5.21 9.82 -0.55
N ALA A 184 -5.76 9.32 -1.65
CA ALA A 184 -5.10 9.33 -2.96
C ALA A 184 -4.81 10.75 -3.45
N ILE A 185 -5.79 11.65 -3.35
CA ILE A 185 -5.67 13.06 -3.75
C ILE A 185 -4.66 13.80 -2.85
N ALA A 186 -4.70 13.55 -1.53
CA ALA A 186 -3.76 14.18 -0.60
C ALA A 186 -2.31 13.78 -0.88
N PHE A 187 -2.08 12.51 -1.27
CA PHE A 187 -0.74 12.04 -1.60
C PHE A 187 -0.20 12.62 -2.92
N GLU A 188 -1.03 12.81 -3.94
CA GLU A 188 -0.62 13.54 -5.15
C GLU A 188 -0.28 15.01 -4.84
N LYS A 189 -1.11 15.65 -4.02
CA LYS A 189 -0.87 17.02 -3.56
C LYS A 189 0.47 17.14 -2.83
N LEU A 190 0.84 16.17 -1.98
CA LEU A 190 2.11 16.10 -1.28
C LEU A 190 3.30 16.19 -2.25
N TRP A 191 3.32 15.38 -3.30
CA TRP A 191 4.40 15.36 -4.28
C TRP A 191 4.53 16.70 -5.02
N ARG A 192 3.40 17.29 -5.39
CA ARG A 192 3.37 18.60 -6.04
C ARG A 192 3.92 19.72 -5.13
N GLU A 193 3.55 19.72 -3.86
CA GLU A 193 4.02 20.69 -2.85
C GLU A 193 5.51 20.46 -2.51
N ALA A 194 5.98 19.25 -2.62
CA ALA A 194 7.40 18.94 -2.49
C ALA A 194 8.25 19.47 -3.66
N GLY A 195 7.62 19.80 -4.80
CA GLY A 195 8.30 20.32 -6.00
C GLY A 195 8.47 19.27 -7.11
N ALA A 196 7.81 18.12 -7.01
CA ALA A 196 7.78 17.17 -8.12
C ALA A 196 7.06 17.80 -9.33
N PRO A 197 7.61 17.66 -10.55
CA PRO A 197 6.95 18.20 -11.73
C PRO A 197 5.62 17.49 -11.96
N ALA A 198 4.69 18.22 -12.57
CA ALA A 198 3.38 17.66 -12.88
C ALA A 198 3.53 16.46 -13.83
N GLY A 199 2.97 15.32 -13.45
CA GLY A 199 3.10 14.03 -14.15
C GLY A 199 4.21 13.11 -13.59
N ALA A 200 5.06 13.57 -12.66
CA ALA A 200 6.00 12.67 -11.98
C ALA A 200 5.26 11.69 -11.06
N TYR A 201 4.29 12.18 -10.31
CA TYR A 201 3.29 11.37 -9.60
C TYR A 201 1.90 11.81 -10.05
N THR A 202 1.05 10.86 -10.46
CA THR A 202 -0.32 11.13 -10.91
C THR A 202 -1.30 10.17 -10.28
N ASN A 203 -2.28 10.69 -9.56
CA ASN A 203 -3.41 9.90 -9.07
C ASN A 203 -4.50 9.82 -10.14
N LEU A 204 -5.02 8.62 -10.38
CA LEU A 204 -6.07 8.35 -11.37
C LEU A 204 -7.36 7.91 -10.67
N LEU A 205 -8.38 8.75 -10.70
CA LEU A 205 -9.74 8.36 -10.34
C LEU A 205 -10.43 7.79 -11.60
N ILE A 206 -10.21 6.51 -11.85
CA ILE A 206 -10.62 5.83 -13.09
C ILE A 206 -11.41 4.55 -12.82
N SER A 207 -12.26 4.16 -13.77
CA SER A 207 -13.01 2.91 -13.77
C SER A 207 -12.09 1.68 -13.96
N HIS A 208 -12.62 0.47 -13.75
CA HIS A 208 -11.90 -0.75 -14.04
C HIS A 208 -11.61 -0.93 -15.55
N ASP A 209 -12.50 -0.47 -16.41
CA ASP A 209 -12.28 -0.53 -17.86
C ASP A 209 -11.14 0.41 -18.28
N GLN A 210 -11.07 1.58 -17.69
CA GLN A 210 -9.94 2.50 -17.90
C GLN A 210 -8.62 1.95 -17.35
N VAL A 211 -8.63 1.12 -16.30
CA VAL A 211 -7.41 0.40 -15.85
C VAL A 211 -6.87 -0.47 -16.97
N ASN A 212 -7.72 -1.22 -17.67
CA ASN A 212 -7.29 -2.04 -18.79
C ASN A 212 -6.64 -1.19 -19.90
N ARG A 213 -7.24 -0.03 -20.23
CA ARG A 213 -6.67 0.90 -21.21
C ARG A 213 -5.31 1.45 -20.80
N VAL A 214 -5.12 1.77 -19.51
CA VAL A 214 -3.80 2.17 -19.00
C VAL A 214 -2.79 1.05 -19.13
N ILE A 215 -3.17 -0.19 -18.81
CA ILE A 215 -2.27 -1.34 -18.95
C ILE A 215 -1.90 -1.61 -20.41
N ASP A 216 -2.83 -1.39 -21.35
CA ASP A 216 -2.59 -1.60 -22.78
C ASP A 216 -1.71 -0.51 -23.41
N ASP A 217 -1.69 0.68 -22.83
CA ASP A 217 -1.00 1.82 -23.41
C ASP A 217 0.51 1.59 -23.52
N PRO A 218 1.14 1.72 -24.70
CA PRO A 218 2.55 1.43 -24.90
C PRO A 218 3.50 2.36 -24.14
N ARG A 219 3.01 3.53 -23.67
CA ARG A 219 3.77 4.47 -22.83
C ARG A 219 3.96 3.97 -21.41
N ILE A 220 3.07 3.09 -20.93
CA ILE A 220 3.18 2.43 -19.64
C ILE A 220 4.14 1.24 -19.76
N LYS A 221 5.22 1.24 -19.00
CA LYS A 221 6.32 0.28 -19.14
C LYS A 221 6.31 -0.86 -18.14
N GLY A 222 5.58 -0.73 -17.07
CA GLY A 222 5.45 -1.78 -16.05
C GLY A 222 4.22 -1.53 -15.17
N VAL A 223 3.75 -2.59 -14.54
CA VAL A 223 2.54 -2.57 -13.72
C VAL A 223 2.84 -3.20 -12.36
N ALA A 224 2.47 -2.51 -11.28
CA ALA A 224 2.50 -3.06 -9.94
C ALA A 224 1.09 -3.13 -9.36
N LEU A 225 0.77 -4.21 -8.66
CA LEU A 225 -0.49 -4.33 -7.94
C LEU A 225 -0.21 -4.79 -6.50
N THR A 226 -0.81 -4.11 -5.56
CA THR A 226 -1.00 -4.64 -4.21
C THR A 226 -2.50 -4.86 -4.00
N GLY A 227 -2.91 -6.09 -3.65
CA GLY A 227 -4.33 -6.37 -3.51
C GLY A 227 -4.70 -7.85 -3.36
N GLY A 228 -5.92 -8.19 -3.75
CA GLY A 228 -6.40 -9.57 -3.72
C GLY A 228 -5.97 -10.39 -4.95
N VAL A 229 -5.93 -11.71 -4.81
CA VAL A 229 -5.47 -12.67 -5.83
C VAL A 229 -6.26 -12.53 -7.14
N ASP A 230 -7.58 -12.31 -7.08
CA ASP A 230 -8.40 -12.22 -8.30
C ASP A 230 -8.12 -10.93 -9.09
N ALA A 231 -7.87 -9.82 -8.41
CA ALA A 231 -7.42 -8.60 -9.07
C ALA A 231 -6.02 -8.78 -9.69
N ALA A 232 -5.12 -9.45 -8.97
CA ALA A 232 -3.78 -9.75 -9.46
C ALA A 232 -3.81 -10.61 -10.73
N ARG A 233 -4.60 -11.68 -10.76
CA ARG A 233 -4.75 -12.52 -11.95
C ARG A 233 -5.19 -11.73 -13.18
N ARG A 234 -6.16 -10.83 -13.02
CA ARG A 234 -6.66 -9.99 -14.14
C ARG A 234 -5.60 -8.99 -14.60
N VAL A 235 -4.94 -8.30 -13.68
CA VAL A 235 -3.90 -7.31 -13.99
C VAL A 235 -2.67 -7.98 -14.60
N ALA A 236 -2.20 -9.10 -14.02
CA ALA A 236 -1.04 -9.82 -14.53
C ALA A 236 -1.30 -10.40 -15.93
N ALA A 237 -2.47 -11.00 -16.16
CA ALA A 237 -2.84 -11.52 -17.48
C ALA A 237 -2.85 -10.39 -18.54
N ARG A 238 -3.45 -9.24 -18.22
CA ARG A 238 -3.49 -8.10 -19.14
C ARG A 238 -2.11 -7.52 -19.41
N ALA A 239 -1.29 -7.38 -18.38
CA ALA A 239 0.09 -6.91 -18.52
C ALA A 239 0.95 -7.90 -19.33
N GLY A 240 0.78 -9.21 -19.10
CA GLY A 240 1.45 -10.27 -19.86
C GLY A 240 1.10 -10.26 -21.34
N GLN A 241 -0.17 -10.03 -21.71
CA GLN A 241 -0.59 -9.85 -23.10
C GLN A 241 0.13 -8.68 -23.79
N ASN A 242 0.51 -7.67 -23.04
CA ASN A 242 1.28 -6.51 -23.52
C ASN A 242 2.79 -6.62 -23.27
N VAL A 243 3.28 -7.79 -22.88
CA VAL A 243 4.70 -8.08 -22.58
C VAL A 243 5.29 -7.08 -21.56
N LYS A 244 4.49 -6.67 -20.56
CA LYS A 244 4.91 -5.73 -19.52
C LYS A 244 5.34 -6.46 -18.26
N LYS A 245 6.43 -5.99 -17.66
CA LYS A 245 6.88 -6.48 -16.35
C LYS A 245 5.83 -6.18 -15.28
N THR A 246 5.59 -7.15 -14.39
CA THR A 246 4.65 -7.00 -13.29
C THR A 246 5.29 -7.29 -11.95
N THR A 247 4.82 -6.58 -10.91
CA THR A 247 5.11 -6.88 -9.51
C THR A 247 3.78 -7.03 -8.78
N MET A 248 3.58 -8.18 -8.13
CA MET A 248 2.32 -8.51 -7.44
C MET A 248 2.58 -8.72 -5.96
N GLU A 249 2.00 -7.84 -5.13
CA GLU A 249 1.99 -7.94 -3.68
C GLU A 249 0.59 -8.36 -3.23
N LEU A 250 0.46 -9.51 -2.59
CA LEU A 250 -0.83 -10.14 -2.34
C LEU A 250 -1.05 -10.42 -0.86
N GLY A 251 -2.21 -10.95 -0.52
CA GLY A 251 -2.49 -11.47 0.80
C GLY A 251 -1.62 -12.69 1.11
N GLY A 252 -1.41 -12.94 2.38
CA GLY A 252 -0.63 -14.07 2.87
C GLY A 252 -1.32 -14.80 4.02
N SER A 253 -0.71 -15.89 4.46
CA SER A 253 -1.09 -16.66 5.64
C SER A 253 0.14 -16.88 6.51
N ASP A 254 0.66 -15.78 7.07
CA ASP A 254 1.93 -15.75 7.78
C ASP A 254 1.87 -16.58 9.06
N ALA A 255 2.93 -17.34 9.31
CA ALA A 255 3.08 -18.13 10.51
C ALA A 255 3.56 -17.26 11.68
N PHE A 256 2.97 -17.47 12.85
CA PHE A 256 3.42 -16.97 14.14
C PHE A 256 3.86 -18.21 14.96
N ILE A 257 5.16 -18.39 15.11
CA ILE A 257 5.74 -19.59 15.72
C ILE A 257 6.07 -19.29 17.18
N VAL A 258 5.63 -20.18 18.08
CA VAL A 258 5.84 -20.11 19.53
C VAL A 258 6.58 -21.37 19.96
N LEU A 259 7.84 -21.23 20.36
CA LEU A 259 8.69 -22.32 20.85
C LEU A 259 8.46 -22.56 22.35
N ALA A 260 8.89 -23.70 22.86
CA ALA A 260 8.66 -24.13 24.24
C ALA A 260 9.25 -23.21 25.31
N ASP A 261 10.34 -22.51 24.99
CA ASP A 261 11.04 -21.54 25.87
C ASP A 261 10.48 -20.11 25.80
N ALA A 262 9.39 -19.90 25.06
CA ALA A 262 8.82 -18.55 24.87
C ALA A 262 8.23 -17.99 26.17
N ASP A 263 8.52 -16.69 26.45
CA ASP A 263 7.81 -15.92 27.48
C ASP A 263 6.34 -15.75 27.07
N LEU A 264 5.45 -16.49 27.70
CA LEU A 264 4.06 -16.60 27.28
C LEU A 264 3.30 -15.26 27.35
N ASP A 265 3.56 -14.41 28.36
CA ASP A 265 2.87 -13.13 28.50
C ASP A 265 3.27 -12.15 27.40
N LYS A 266 4.56 -12.06 27.08
CA LYS A 266 5.03 -11.27 25.94
C LYS A 266 4.54 -11.83 24.61
N THR A 267 4.56 -13.15 24.47
CA THR A 267 4.13 -13.84 23.25
C THR A 267 2.67 -13.58 22.96
N VAL A 268 1.78 -13.70 23.93
CA VAL A 268 0.35 -13.40 23.77
C VAL A 268 0.14 -11.94 23.41
N ALA A 269 0.84 -11.01 24.07
CA ALA A 269 0.74 -9.59 23.75
C ALA A 269 1.14 -9.30 22.28
N TRP A 270 2.25 -9.88 21.81
CA TRP A 270 2.68 -9.76 20.43
C TRP A 270 1.75 -10.47 19.44
N ALA A 271 1.20 -11.63 19.80
CA ALA A 271 0.23 -12.37 18.99
C ALA A 271 -1.05 -11.55 18.76
N VAL A 272 -1.59 -10.92 19.82
CA VAL A 272 -2.73 -10.01 19.72
C VAL A 272 -2.41 -8.82 18.82
N TRP A 273 -1.25 -8.20 18.99
CA TRP A 273 -0.84 -7.09 18.14
C TRP A 273 -0.66 -7.52 16.68
N ALA A 274 0.03 -8.62 16.42
CA ALA A 274 0.28 -9.15 15.07
C ALA A 274 -1.03 -9.51 14.36
N LYS A 275 -2.03 -10.00 15.11
CA LYS A 275 -3.35 -10.35 14.57
C LYS A 275 -4.22 -9.13 14.35
N MET A 276 -4.24 -8.17 15.30
CA MET A 276 -5.25 -7.11 15.37
C MET A 276 -4.75 -5.74 14.91
N ASN A 277 -3.49 -5.63 14.46
CA ASN A 277 -3.01 -4.42 13.80
C ASN A 277 -3.93 -4.05 12.63
N ASN A 278 -4.39 -2.79 12.59
CA ASN A 278 -5.38 -2.33 11.62
C ASN A 278 -6.67 -3.18 11.62
N ALA A 279 -7.16 -3.59 12.79
CA ALA A 279 -8.32 -4.49 12.95
C ALA A 279 -8.16 -5.82 12.18
N GLY A 280 -6.94 -6.33 12.03
CA GLY A 280 -6.65 -7.57 11.30
C GLY A 280 -6.59 -7.42 9.77
N GLN A 281 -6.77 -6.21 9.25
CA GLN A 281 -6.78 -5.90 7.81
C GLN A 281 -5.35 -5.69 7.27
N CYS A 282 -4.45 -6.63 7.59
CA CYS A 282 -3.05 -6.57 7.24
C CYS A 282 -2.63 -7.83 6.48
N CYS A 283 -1.95 -7.68 5.35
CA CYS A 283 -1.46 -8.80 4.54
C CYS A 283 -0.49 -9.69 5.31
N VAL A 284 0.36 -9.11 6.14
CA VAL A 284 1.37 -9.76 6.99
C VAL A 284 0.89 -10.03 8.43
N ALA A 285 -0.42 -10.02 8.69
CA ALA A 285 -0.93 -10.38 10.00
C ALA A 285 -0.63 -11.85 10.34
N GLY A 286 -0.35 -12.16 11.59
CA GLY A 286 -0.28 -13.54 12.07
C GLY A 286 -1.61 -14.26 11.83
N LYS A 287 -1.61 -15.28 11.00
CA LYS A 287 -2.82 -16.03 10.60
C LYS A 287 -2.76 -17.49 11.00
N ARG A 288 -1.57 -18.08 11.05
CA ARG A 288 -1.35 -19.44 11.53
C ARG A 288 -0.49 -19.36 12.78
N PHE A 289 -1.04 -19.75 13.92
CA PHE A 289 -0.30 -19.84 15.18
C PHE A 289 0.18 -21.27 15.37
N ILE A 290 1.49 -21.49 15.27
CA ILE A 290 2.14 -22.78 15.41
C ILE A 290 2.82 -22.76 16.77
N VAL A 291 2.25 -23.48 17.74
CA VAL A 291 2.63 -23.40 19.15
C VAL A 291 3.17 -24.76 19.60
N ALA A 292 4.30 -24.75 20.31
CA ALA A 292 4.82 -25.95 20.95
C ALA A 292 3.75 -26.57 21.88
N GLU A 293 3.64 -27.88 21.87
CA GLU A 293 2.56 -28.62 22.55
C GLU A 293 2.45 -28.28 24.04
N GLU A 294 3.60 -28.11 24.71
CA GLU A 294 3.68 -27.79 26.15
C GLU A 294 3.06 -26.43 26.49
N LEU A 295 2.95 -25.53 25.52
CA LEU A 295 2.41 -24.19 25.73
C LEU A 295 1.02 -24.02 25.08
N ALA A 296 0.55 -24.98 24.29
CA ALA A 296 -0.59 -24.80 23.38
C ALA A 296 -1.88 -24.38 24.11
N ASP A 297 -2.28 -25.12 25.13
CA ASP A 297 -3.51 -24.85 25.88
C ASP A 297 -3.44 -23.50 26.62
N ARG A 298 -2.32 -23.24 27.30
CA ARG A 298 -2.10 -21.98 28.04
C ARG A 298 -2.03 -20.78 27.12
N PHE A 299 -1.42 -20.94 25.93
CA PHE A 299 -1.39 -19.91 24.93
C PHE A 299 -2.79 -19.63 24.38
N LEU A 300 -3.55 -20.67 24.02
CA LEU A 300 -4.89 -20.54 23.47
C LEU A 300 -5.85 -19.84 24.45
N GLU A 301 -5.87 -20.26 25.72
CA GLU A 301 -6.70 -19.65 26.77
C GLU A 301 -6.40 -18.15 26.91
N ARG A 302 -5.11 -17.78 27.07
CA ARG A 302 -4.72 -16.38 27.27
C ARG A 302 -4.92 -15.53 26.02
N PHE A 303 -4.64 -16.09 24.83
CA PHE A 303 -4.85 -15.40 23.57
C PHE A 303 -6.31 -15.13 23.30
N GLN A 304 -7.18 -16.12 23.56
CA GLN A 304 -8.63 -15.97 23.45
C GLN A 304 -9.17 -14.93 24.44
N ALA A 305 -8.73 -14.97 25.70
CA ALA A 305 -9.12 -13.97 26.71
C ALA A 305 -8.69 -12.55 26.28
N ALA A 306 -7.45 -12.40 25.78
CA ALA A 306 -6.93 -11.12 25.34
C ALA A 306 -7.66 -10.57 24.09
N LEU A 307 -8.03 -11.42 23.13
CA LEU A 307 -8.84 -11.03 21.97
C LEU A 307 -10.26 -10.64 22.38
N SER A 308 -10.89 -11.41 23.28
CA SER A 308 -12.26 -11.14 23.77
C SER A 308 -12.37 -9.84 24.58
N ALA A 309 -11.27 -9.40 25.18
CA ALA A 309 -11.19 -8.12 25.88
C ALA A 309 -11.19 -6.90 24.94
N LEU A 310 -10.91 -7.11 23.65
CA LEU A 310 -10.94 -6.02 22.66
C LEU A 310 -12.39 -5.65 22.35
N LYS A 311 -12.68 -4.36 22.42
CA LYS A 311 -14.03 -3.83 22.12
C LYS A 311 -13.96 -2.90 20.94
N PRO A 312 -14.89 -3.03 19.95
CA PRO A 312 -15.04 -2.03 18.91
C PRO A 312 -15.46 -0.69 19.51
N GLY A 313 -15.07 0.39 18.87
CA GLY A 313 -15.36 1.73 19.37
C GLY A 313 -15.15 2.82 18.35
N ASN A 314 -15.33 4.06 18.77
CA ASN A 314 -15.11 5.23 17.94
C ASN A 314 -13.63 5.33 17.55
N PRO A 315 -13.28 5.36 16.26
CA PRO A 315 -11.88 5.39 15.80
C PRO A 315 -11.10 6.67 16.20
N TRP A 316 -11.80 7.71 16.63
CA TRP A 316 -11.21 8.96 17.11
C TRP A 316 -10.82 8.91 18.59
N MET A 317 -11.31 7.93 19.34
CA MET A 317 -10.97 7.81 20.75
C MET A 317 -9.59 7.14 20.93
N PRO A 318 -8.75 7.68 21.82
CA PRO A 318 -7.48 7.02 22.15
C PRO A 318 -7.76 5.65 22.79
N ARG A 319 -6.81 4.73 22.61
CA ARG A 319 -6.84 3.46 23.36
C ARG A 319 -6.95 3.72 24.86
N PRO A 320 -7.83 3.02 25.59
CA PRO A 320 -7.56 2.83 27.02
C PRO A 320 -6.12 2.33 27.16
N ARG A 321 -5.34 2.91 28.08
CA ARG A 321 -3.93 2.55 28.26
C ARG A 321 -3.83 1.05 28.54
N SER A 322 -3.49 0.26 27.51
CA SER A 322 -3.05 -1.12 27.71
C SER A 322 -1.66 -1.12 28.33
N PRO A 323 -1.23 -2.19 29.01
CA PRO A 323 0.12 -2.31 29.53
C PRO A 323 1.10 -1.93 28.42
N ARG A 324 2.06 -1.06 28.75
CA ARG A 324 3.06 -0.56 27.78
C ARG A 324 3.81 -1.75 27.23
N TYR A 325 3.73 -1.99 25.92
CA TYR A 325 4.61 -2.91 25.23
C TYR A 325 6.06 -2.47 25.52
N PRO A 326 6.96 -3.39 25.90
CA PRO A 326 8.34 -3.03 26.17
C PRO A 326 8.97 -2.46 24.90
N ARG A 327 9.16 -1.14 24.87
CA ARG A 327 10.00 -0.53 23.83
C ARG A 327 11.43 -0.96 24.11
N LYS A 328 12.04 -1.71 23.18
CA LYS A 328 13.51 -1.83 23.21
C LYS A 328 14.07 -0.41 23.18
N ARG A 329 14.77 0.00 24.23
CA ARG A 329 15.69 1.14 24.16
C ARG A 329 16.73 0.77 23.10
N ARG A 330 16.87 1.62 22.09
CA ARG A 330 18.00 1.55 21.15
C ARG A 330 19.26 1.99 21.86
#